data_bbc67a4919d578875592626232923047
#
_entry.id   bbc67a4919d578875592626232923047
#
_cell.length_a   1.000
_cell.length_b   1.000
_cell.length_c   1.000
_cell.angle_alpha   90.00
_cell.angle_beta   90.00
_cell.angle_gamma   90.00
#
_symmetry.space_group_name_H-M   'P 1'
#
loop_
_entity.id
_entity.type
_entity.pdbx_description
1 polymer ?
#
loop_
_entity_poly.entity_id
_entity_poly.type
_entity_poly.pdbx_seq_one_letter_code
_entity_poly.pdbx_strand_id
1 'polypeptide(L)'
;GEIVVRPCKTGRQYGIFSAYNNDDALYAKAWQGGVYHTGDTAYIDEDGYYWYVGRLDDIIKSSGYRIGPFEIESVLMEHPAVLECAITGVPDPERGQVVKATIVLTSQYPPSDALAKELQQYVKKATAPYKYPRVVEFVTELPKTISGKIRRVEIRAKDAGVEDAASRVPEKEPVTL
;
A
#
# COMPACT_ATOMS: atom_id res chain seq x y z
N GLY A 1 -11.07 -11.48 -3.59
CA GLY A 1 -11.94 -10.40 -4.07
C GLY A 1 -11.87 -9.17 -3.20
N GLU A 2 -12.57 -8.10 -3.59
CA GLU A 2 -12.71 -6.93 -2.74
C GLU A 2 -13.66 -7.23 -1.57
N ILE A 3 -13.32 -6.70 -0.39
CA ILE A 3 -14.21 -6.74 0.77
C ILE A 3 -15.24 -5.63 0.60
N VAL A 4 -16.52 -6.02 0.57
CA VAL A 4 -17.64 -5.08 0.48
C VAL A 4 -18.60 -5.27 1.66
N VAL A 5 -19.23 -4.18 2.10
CA VAL A 5 -20.24 -4.23 3.16
C VAL A 5 -21.61 -3.99 2.56
N ARG A 6 -22.52 -4.95 2.76
CA ARG A 6 -23.94 -4.80 2.35
C ARG A 6 -24.69 -3.97 3.39
N PRO A 7 -25.58 -3.05 2.97
CA PRO A 7 -26.51 -2.41 3.86
C PRO A 7 -27.34 -3.44 4.64
N CYS A 8 -27.64 -3.16 5.90
CA CYS A 8 -28.58 -3.98 6.65
C CYS A 8 -30.00 -3.83 6.06
N LYS A 9 -30.87 -4.82 6.30
CA LYS A 9 -32.26 -4.88 5.77
C LYS A 9 -33.11 -3.64 6.14
N THR A 10 -32.73 -2.90 7.19
CA THR A 10 -33.41 -1.68 7.64
C THR A 10 -32.96 -0.42 6.88
N GLY A 11 -32.01 -0.53 5.93
CA GLY A 11 -31.47 0.60 5.17
C GLY A 11 -30.55 1.55 5.99
N ARG A 12 -30.45 1.34 7.30
CA ARG A 12 -29.55 2.11 8.16
C ARG A 12 -28.24 1.35 8.36
N GLN A 13 -27.15 2.03 8.09
CA GLN A 13 -25.82 1.49 8.27
C GLN A 13 -25.25 2.04 9.56
N TYR A 14 -25.14 1.17 10.56
CA TYR A 14 -24.52 1.53 11.81
C TYR A 14 -23.00 1.37 11.69
N GLY A 15 -22.25 2.37 12.15
CA GLY A 15 -20.80 2.31 12.22
C GLY A 15 -20.04 2.63 10.93
N ILE A 16 -20.74 3.04 9.87
CA ILE A 16 -20.12 3.56 8.64
C ILE A 16 -20.37 5.08 8.57
N PHE A 17 -19.36 5.83 8.09
CA PHE A 17 -19.47 7.28 7.94
C PHE A 17 -20.60 7.68 6.97
N SER A 18 -21.16 8.88 7.18
CA SER A 18 -22.31 9.37 6.39
C SER A 18 -21.90 10.20 5.16
N ALA A 19 -20.69 10.72 5.12
CA ALA A 19 -20.17 11.52 4.00
C ALA A 19 -18.64 11.66 4.08
N TYR A 20 -18.01 12.02 2.96
CA TYR A 20 -16.68 12.64 2.94
C TYR A 20 -16.84 14.15 3.02
N ASN A 21 -15.95 14.84 3.73
CA ASN A 21 -16.03 16.29 3.86
C ASN A 21 -15.74 16.94 2.50
N ASN A 22 -16.74 17.64 1.97
CA ASN A 22 -16.69 18.35 0.69
C ASN A 22 -16.34 17.46 -0.53
N ASP A 23 -16.64 16.15 -0.50
CA ASP A 23 -16.37 15.23 -1.62
C ASP A 23 -17.49 14.20 -1.80
N ASP A 24 -18.61 14.66 -2.34
CA ASP A 24 -19.77 13.81 -2.62
C ASP A 24 -19.47 12.77 -3.72
N ALA A 25 -18.55 13.09 -4.65
CA ALA A 25 -18.15 12.18 -5.72
C ALA A 25 -17.40 10.95 -5.16
N LEU A 26 -16.52 11.17 -4.20
CA LEU A 26 -15.82 10.09 -3.50
C LEU A 26 -16.80 9.22 -2.69
N TYR A 27 -17.79 9.85 -2.03
CA TYR A 27 -18.84 9.13 -1.32
C TYR A 27 -19.67 8.26 -2.26
N ALA A 28 -20.12 8.81 -3.38
CA ALA A 28 -20.88 8.06 -4.38
C ALA A 28 -20.08 6.87 -4.95
N LYS A 29 -18.78 7.05 -5.18
CA LYS A 29 -17.87 5.99 -5.61
C LYS A 29 -17.74 4.88 -4.56
N ALA A 30 -17.63 5.24 -3.28
CA ALA A 30 -17.53 4.28 -2.18
C ALA A 30 -18.81 3.43 -2.00
N TRP A 31 -19.96 3.93 -2.49
CA TRP A 31 -21.28 3.29 -2.41
C TRP A 31 -21.79 2.78 -3.75
N GLN A 32 -20.92 2.50 -4.68
CA GLN A 32 -21.31 2.05 -6.01
C GLN A 32 -21.99 0.66 -5.97
N GLY A 33 -22.99 0.45 -6.80
CA GLY A 33 -23.70 -0.85 -6.86
C GLY A 33 -24.50 -1.22 -5.60
N GLY A 34 -24.78 -0.27 -4.70
CA GLY A 34 -25.60 -0.50 -3.51
C GLY A 34 -24.86 -1.22 -2.36
N VAL A 35 -23.55 -1.30 -2.43
CA VAL A 35 -22.67 -1.83 -1.37
C VAL A 35 -21.58 -0.83 -1.05
N TYR A 36 -21.05 -0.86 0.18
CA TYR A 36 -19.90 -0.07 0.54
C TYR A 36 -18.61 -0.80 0.13
N HIS A 37 -17.80 -0.15 -0.68
CA HIS A 37 -16.49 -0.61 -1.13
C HIS A 37 -15.41 -0.18 -0.14
N THR A 38 -14.79 -1.14 0.53
CA THR A 38 -13.72 -0.84 1.51
C THR A 38 -12.40 -0.46 0.82
N GLY A 39 -12.22 -0.89 -0.42
CA GLY A 39 -10.94 -0.80 -1.15
C GLY A 39 -9.92 -1.84 -0.66
N ASP A 40 -10.28 -2.70 0.27
CA ASP A 40 -9.43 -3.79 0.77
C ASP A 40 -9.74 -5.09 0.05
N THR A 41 -8.73 -5.92 -0.18
CA THR A 41 -8.85 -7.22 -0.83
C THR A 41 -8.48 -8.35 0.09
N ALA A 42 -9.25 -9.45 0.01
CA ALA A 42 -9.00 -10.68 0.74
C ALA A 42 -9.35 -11.90 -0.11
N TYR A 43 -8.90 -13.06 0.30
CA TYR A 43 -9.46 -14.34 -0.13
C TYR A 43 -9.98 -15.12 1.08
N ILE A 44 -10.86 -16.07 0.83
CA ILE A 44 -11.42 -16.96 1.86
C ILE A 44 -10.85 -18.35 1.58
N ASP A 45 -10.32 -19.00 2.62
CA ASP A 45 -9.86 -20.38 2.53
C ASP A 45 -11.00 -21.39 2.70
N GLU A 46 -10.67 -22.67 2.62
CA GLU A 46 -11.65 -23.77 2.72
C GLU A 46 -12.30 -23.86 4.12
N ASP A 47 -11.64 -23.36 5.15
CA ASP A 47 -12.13 -23.30 6.53
C ASP A 47 -12.94 -22.03 6.83
N GLY A 48 -13.07 -21.09 5.85
CA GLY A 48 -13.85 -19.88 5.95
C GLY A 48 -13.11 -18.69 6.57
N TYR A 49 -11.79 -18.78 6.76
CA TYR A 49 -10.98 -17.65 7.22
C TYR A 49 -10.71 -16.65 6.10
N TYR A 50 -10.76 -15.36 6.46
CA TYR A 50 -10.43 -14.26 5.55
C TYR A 50 -8.95 -13.91 5.67
N TRP A 51 -8.23 -14.02 4.56
CA TRP A 51 -6.83 -13.68 4.45
C TRP A 51 -6.69 -12.35 3.73
N TYR A 52 -6.20 -11.35 4.44
CA TYR A 52 -5.98 -10.01 3.89
C TYR A 52 -4.84 -10.02 2.87
N VAL A 53 -5.07 -9.44 1.70
CA VAL A 53 -4.08 -9.38 0.61
C VAL A 53 -3.48 -7.98 0.50
N GLY A 54 -4.29 -6.95 0.67
CA GLY A 54 -3.86 -5.56 0.58
C GLY A 54 -4.96 -4.64 0.07
N ARG A 55 -4.61 -3.39 -0.14
CA ARG A 55 -5.47 -2.40 -0.76
C ARG A 55 -5.59 -2.68 -2.25
N LEU A 56 -6.77 -2.43 -2.82
CA LEU A 56 -7.03 -2.62 -4.25
C LEU A 56 -6.15 -1.70 -5.12
N ASP A 57 -5.92 -0.47 -4.63
CA ASP A 57 -5.09 0.56 -5.25
C ASP A 57 -3.57 0.35 -5.06
N ASP A 58 -3.17 -0.52 -4.13
CA ASP A 58 -1.76 -0.88 -3.87
C ASP A 58 -1.33 -2.19 -4.58
N ILE A 59 -2.26 -2.92 -5.20
CA ILE A 59 -1.93 -4.16 -5.92
C ILE A 59 -1.01 -3.87 -7.10
N ILE A 60 0.14 -4.52 -7.11
CA ILE A 60 1.15 -4.42 -8.17
C ILE A 60 0.80 -5.40 -9.29
N LYS A 61 0.72 -4.89 -10.52
CA LYS A 61 0.42 -5.69 -11.71
C LYS A 61 1.71 -5.94 -12.49
N SER A 62 2.34 -7.10 -12.27
CA SER A 62 3.62 -7.46 -12.88
C SER A 62 3.50 -8.72 -13.72
N SER A 63 3.76 -8.64 -15.02
CA SER A 63 3.70 -9.79 -15.95
C SER A 63 2.41 -10.62 -15.83
N GLY A 64 1.26 -9.96 -15.64
CA GLY A 64 -0.05 -10.62 -15.46
C GLY A 64 -0.35 -11.09 -14.03
N TYR A 65 0.62 -11.09 -13.14
CA TYR A 65 0.41 -11.40 -11.72
C TYR A 65 -0.12 -10.19 -10.96
N ARG A 66 -0.94 -10.47 -9.93
CA ARG A 66 -1.42 -9.50 -8.96
C ARG A 66 -0.68 -9.75 -7.64
N ILE A 67 0.17 -8.82 -7.25
CA ILE A 67 1.06 -8.96 -6.10
C ILE A 67 0.60 -7.98 -5.04
N GLY A 68 0.21 -8.51 -3.88
CA GLY A 68 -0.12 -7.70 -2.69
C GLY A 68 1.16 -7.27 -1.97
N PRO A 69 1.29 -5.98 -1.61
CA PRO A 69 2.48 -5.49 -0.90
C PRO A 69 2.69 -6.15 0.46
N PHE A 70 1.60 -6.40 1.17
CA PHE A 70 1.61 -6.83 2.57
C PHE A 70 2.43 -8.10 2.83
N GLU A 71 2.29 -9.12 1.97
CA GLU A 71 3.04 -10.38 2.12
C GLU A 71 4.56 -10.15 2.05
N ILE A 72 4.99 -9.31 1.12
CA ILE A 72 6.42 -9.00 0.94
C ILE A 72 6.94 -8.15 2.09
N GLU A 73 6.16 -7.18 2.54
CA GLU A 73 6.48 -6.36 3.71
C GLU A 73 6.63 -7.22 4.96
N SER A 74 5.70 -8.15 5.20
CA SER A 74 5.76 -9.07 6.34
C SER A 74 7.03 -9.89 6.33
N VAL A 75 7.41 -10.44 5.19
CA VAL A 75 8.65 -11.21 5.04
C VAL A 75 9.90 -10.35 5.26
N LEU A 76 9.94 -9.14 4.68
CA LEU A 76 11.08 -8.23 4.87
C LEU A 76 11.25 -7.79 6.32
N MET A 77 10.15 -7.57 7.04
CA MET A 77 10.17 -7.18 8.46
C MET A 77 10.72 -8.26 9.39
N GLU A 78 10.80 -9.52 8.96
CA GLU A 78 11.45 -10.60 9.70
C GLU A 78 12.98 -10.54 9.61
N HIS A 79 13.52 -9.78 8.63
CA HIS A 79 14.96 -9.69 8.45
C HIS A 79 15.60 -8.68 9.42
N PRO A 80 16.69 -9.04 10.14
CA PRO A 80 17.27 -8.18 11.20
C PRO A 80 17.79 -6.83 10.73
N ALA A 81 18.08 -6.69 9.45
CA ALA A 81 18.51 -5.42 8.87
C ALA A 81 17.36 -4.44 8.63
N VAL A 82 16.11 -4.88 8.61
CA VAL A 82 14.95 -4.08 8.22
C VAL A 82 14.27 -3.51 9.46
N LEU A 83 14.22 -2.19 9.58
CA LEU A 83 13.46 -1.49 10.61
C LEU A 83 12.03 -1.24 10.16
N GLU A 84 11.86 -0.74 8.93
CA GLU A 84 10.58 -0.48 8.29
C GLU A 84 10.72 -0.68 6.79
N CYS A 85 9.64 -1.05 6.12
CA CYS A 85 9.64 -1.11 4.66
C CYS A 85 8.27 -0.76 4.08
N ALA A 86 8.30 -0.32 2.82
CA ALA A 86 7.12 -0.12 2.01
C ALA A 86 7.33 -0.75 0.64
N ILE A 87 6.34 -1.51 0.19
CA ILE A 87 6.36 -2.14 -1.13
C ILE A 87 5.41 -1.39 -2.06
N THR A 88 5.95 -0.99 -3.22
CA THR A 88 5.21 -0.30 -4.28
C THR A 88 5.52 -0.90 -5.65
N GLY A 89 4.66 -0.63 -6.62
CA GLY A 89 4.92 -0.95 -8.03
C GLY A 89 5.56 0.24 -8.72
N VAL A 90 6.65 0.03 -9.43
CA VAL A 90 7.25 1.03 -10.32
C VAL A 90 7.09 0.59 -11.77
N PRO A 91 6.90 1.53 -12.72
CA PRO A 91 6.74 1.21 -14.13
C PRO A 91 7.92 0.39 -14.68
N ASP A 92 7.62 -0.59 -15.51
CA ASP A 92 8.60 -1.41 -16.23
C ASP A 92 8.09 -1.67 -17.66
N PRO A 93 8.92 -1.43 -18.71
CA PRO A 93 8.47 -1.52 -20.10
C PRO A 93 8.08 -2.92 -20.54
N GLU A 94 8.64 -3.97 -19.93
CA GLU A 94 8.35 -5.35 -20.30
C GLU A 94 7.24 -5.98 -19.45
N ARG A 95 7.16 -5.58 -18.18
CA ARG A 95 6.30 -6.22 -17.17
C ARG A 95 5.10 -5.38 -16.76
N GLY A 96 4.99 -4.16 -17.31
CA GLY A 96 4.04 -3.15 -16.87
C GLY A 96 4.48 -2.51 -15.55
N GLN A 97 4.67 -3.30 -14.51
CA GLN A 97 5.26 -2.88 -13.23
C GLN A 97 6.24 -3.92 -12.71
N VAL A 98 7.19 -3.49 -11.91
CA VAL A 98 8.01 -4.37 -11.06
C VAL A 98 7.88 -3.97 -9.60
N VAL A 99 8.13 -4.92 -8.72
CA VAL A 99 8.10 -4.70 -7.27
C VAL A 99 9.32 -3.87 -6.86
N LYS A 100 9.07 -2.77 -6.16
CA LYS A 100 10.08 -1.95 -5.48
C LYS A 100 9.90 -2.06 -3.98
N ALA A 101 11.01 -2.23 -3.27
CA ALA A 101 11.09 -2.14 -1.82
C ALA A 101 11.82 -0.85 -1.42
N THR A 102 11.14 0.03 -0.69
CA THR A 102 11.72 1.20 -0.03
C THR A 102 11.92 0.85 1.44
N ILE A 103 13.16 0.83 1.91
CA ILE A 103 13.55 0.20 3.18
C ILE A 103 14.28 1.19 4.07
N VAL A 104 13.87 1.27 5.32
CA VAL A 104 14.62 1.89 6.42
C VAL A 104 15.39 0.77 7.13
N LEU A 105 16.71 0.91 7.21
CA LEU A 105 17.57 -0.05 7.86
C LEU A 105 17.70 0.21 9.36
N THR A 106 17.94 -0.85 10.12
CA THR A 106 18.40 -0.71 11.51
C THR A 106 19.82 -0.13 11.54
N SER A 107 20.21 0.56 12.61
CA SER A 107 21.51 1.25 12.74
C SER A 107 22.72 0.33 12.63
N GLN A 108 22.54 -0.97 12.74
CA GLN A 108 23.62 -1.96 12.68
C GLN A 108 24.01 -2.34 11.24
N TYR A 109 23.18 -2.00 10.25
CA TYR A 109 23.37 -2.42 8.87
C TYR A 109 23.51 -1.17 7.97
N PRO A 110 24.71 -0.93 7.42
CA PRO A 110 24.89 0.14 6.43
C PRO A 110 24.27 -0.25 5.08
N PRO A 111 23.69 0.71 4.34
CA PRO A 111 23.17 0.46 3.01
C PRO A 111 24.27 0.00 2.07
N SER A 112 24.02 -1.05 1.29
CA SER A 112 24.95 -1.57 0.29
C SER A 112 24.24 -2.41 -0.77
N ASP A 113 24.83 -2.54 -1.95
CA ASP A 113 24.33 -3.41 -3.02
C ASP A 113 24.32 -4.89 -2.60
N ALA A 114 25.26 -5.30 -1.75
CA ALA A 114 25.31 -6.65 -1.21
C ALA A 114 24.08 -6.94 -0.34
N LEU A 115 23.74 -6.01 0.56
CA LEU A 115 22.55 -6.14 1.41
C LEU A 115 21.25 -6.09 0.58
N ALA A 116 21.19 -5.24 -0.46
CA ALA A 116 20.04 -5.23 -1.37
C ALA A 116 19.82 -6.60 -2.03
N LYS A 117 20.90 -7.23 -2.52
CA LYS A 117 20.84 -8.58 -3.10
C LYS A 117 20.45 -9.65 -2.08
N GLU A 118 20.96 -9.53 -0.85
CA GLU A 118 20.60 -10.42 0.26
C GLU A 118 19.09 -10.36 0.54
N LEU A 119 18.52 -9.15 0.69
CA LEU A 119 17.09 -8.95 0.93
C LEU A 119 16.23 -9.45 -0.24
N GLN A 120 16.65 -9.23 -1.49
CA GLN A 120 16.00 -9.80 -2.67
C GLN A 120 15.95 -11.33 -2.62
N GLN A 121 17.07 -11.97 -2.28
CA GLN A 121 17.14 -13.43 -2.16
C GLN A 121 16.34 -13.95 -0.96
N TYR A 122 16.33 -13.21 0.14
CA TYR A 122 15.53 -13.53 1.31
C TYR A 122 14.04 -13.63 0.96
N VAL A 123 13.49 -12.58 0.32
CA VAL A 123 12.10 -12.59 -0.14
C VAL A 123 11.85 -13.70 -1.16
N LYS A 124 12.77 -13.90 -2.11
CA LYS A 124 12.63 -14.93 -3.16
C LYS A 124 12.57 -16.35 -2.60
N LYS A 125 13.22 -16.60 -1.47
CA LYS A 125 13.19 -17.92 -0.78
C LYS A 125 11.91 -18.10 0.04
N ALA A 126 11.41 -17.03 0.64
CA ALA A 126 10.24 -17.08 1.53
C ALA A 126 8.90 -16.97 0.78
N THR A 127 8.90 -16.44 -0.45
CA THR A 127 7.69 -16.23 -1.24
C THR A 127 7.81 -16.86 -2.64
N ALA A 128 6.77 -16.69 -3.47
CA ALA A 128 6.86 -17.10 -4.87
C ALA A 128 7.91 -16.26 -5.63
N PRO A 129 8.70 -16.88 -6.54
CA PRO A 129 9.83 -16.24 -7.21
C PRO A 129 9.51 -14.95 -7.97
N TYR A 130 8.26 -14.75 -8.41
CA TYR A 130 7.84 -13.53 -9.12
C TYR A 130 7.56 -12.34 -8.19
N LYS A 131 7.48 -12.56 -6.86
CA LYS A 131 7.14 -11.54 -5.86
C LYS A 131 8.33 -10.75 -5.34
N TYR A 132 9.57 -11.24 -5.51
CA TYR A 132 10.73 -10.54 -4.94
C TYR A 132 10.90 -9.12 -5.51
N PRO A 133 11.34 -8.16 -4.70
CA PRO A 133 11.57 -6.79 -5.17
C PRO A 133 12.74 -6.76 -6.16
N ARG A 134 12.48 -6.23 -7.37
CA ARG A 134 13.52 -6.02 -8.37
C ARG A 134 14.30 -4.74 -8.14
N VAL A 135 13.67 -3.77 -7.51
CA VAL A 135 14.25 -2.50 -7.13
C VAL A 135 14.26 -2.42 -5.60
N VAL A 136 15.41 -2.07 -5.04
CA VAL A 136 15.58 -1.83 -3.60
C VAL A 136 16.15 -0.42 -3.43
N GLU A 137 15.49 0.41 -2.64
CA GLU A 137 15.94 1.75 -2.26
C GLU A 137 16.05 1.80 -0.74
N PHE A 138 17.23 2.22 -0.24
CA PHE A 138 17.41 2.49 1.18
C PHE A 138 17.18 3.97 1.45
N VAL A 139 16.35 4.24 2.46
CA VAL A 139 15.97 5.60 2.87
C VAL A 139 16.16 5.75 4.38
N THR A 140 16.25 7.00 4.83
CA THR A 140 16.35 7.30 6.27
C THR A 140 14.99 7.24 6.98
N GLU A 141 13.93 7.53 6.25
CA GLU A 141 12.54 7.50 6.76
C GLU A 141 11.54 7.23 5.65
N LEU A 142 10.37 6.71 6.02
CA LEU A 142 9.22 6.55 5.12
C LEU A 142 8.20 7.68 5.36
N PRO A 143 7.54 8.19 4.31
CA PRO A 143 6.46 9.15 4.46
C PRO A 143 5.29 8.53 5.22
N LYS A 144 4.80 9.22 6.26
CA LYS A 144 3.74 8.75 7.15
C LYS A 144 2.65 9.80 7.34
N THR A 145 1.44 9.33 7.60
CA THR A 145 0.36 10.16 8.11
C THR A 145 0.63 10.56 9.57
N ILE A 146 -0.13 11.54 10.08
CA ILE A 146 -0.11 11.93 11.52
C ILE A 146 -0.36 10.71 12.42
N SER A 147 -1.14 9.72 11.95
CA SER A 147 -1.43 8.49 12.68
C SER A 147 -0.38 7.39 12.51
N GLY A 148 0.74 7.67 11.84
CA GLY A 148 1.85 6.72 11.65
C GLY A 148 1.68 5.73 10.48
N LYS A 149 0.63 5.84 9.66
CA LYS A 149 0.44 4.96 8.49
C LYS A 149 1.34 5.41 7.34
N ILE A 150 2.02 4.45 6.69
CA ILE A 150 2.88 4.71 5.52
C ILE A 150 2.04 5.23 4.35
N ARG A 151 2.47 6.33 3.75
CA ARG A 151 1.82 6.98 2.60
C ARG A 151 2.43 6.49 1.28
N ARG A 152 2.04 5.29 0.83
CA ARG A 152 2.54 4.70 -0.44
C ARG A 152 2.27 5.57 -1.66
N VAL A 153 1.23 6.41 -1.61
CA VAL A 153 0.93 7.39 -2.68
C VAL A 153 2.10 8.35 -2.89
N GLU A 154 2.73 8.85 -1.81
CA GLU A 154 3.89 9.74 -1.91
C GLU A 154 5.13 9.03 -2.45
N ILE A 155 5.36 7.78 -2.04
CA ILE A 155 6.46 6.98 -2.59
C ILE A 155 6.27 6.80 -4.10
N ARG A 156 5.06 6.46 -4.55
CA ARG A 156 4.74 6.32 -5.98
C ARG A 156 4.87 7.64 -6.75
N ALA A 157 4.46 8.77 -6.16
CA ALA A 157 4.58 10.08 -6.79
C ALA A 157 6.06 10.46 -7.00
N LYS A 158 6.91 10.24 -6.00
CA LYS A 158 8.36 10.42 -6.10
C LYS A 158 8.96 9.56 -7.23
N ASP A 159 8.58 8.29 -7.30
CA ASP A 159 9.06 7.35 -8.31
C ASP A 159 8.60 7.73 -9.73
N ALA A 160 7.44 8.34 -9.86
CA ALA A 160 6.91 8.83 -11.14
C ALA A 160 7.50 10.18 -11.59
N GLY A 161 8.39 10.79 -10.79
CA GLY A 161 8.94 12.11 -11.05
C GLY A 161 7.91 13.25 -10.94
N VAL A 162 6.79 13.00 -10.27
CA VAL A 162 5.77 14.00 -9.98
C VAL A 162 6.15 14.65 -8.65
N GLU A 163 6.81 15.81 -8.70
CA GLU A 163 7.03 16.61 -7.52
C GLU A 163 5.68 17.00 -6.90
N ASP A 164 5.53 16.62 -5.63
CA ASP A 164 4.54 17.07 -4.64
C ASP A 164 3.22 17.71 -5.14
N ALA A 165 2.23 16.88 -5.41
CA ALA A 165 0.82 17.32 -5.33
C ALA A 165 0.29 17.32 -3.87
N ALA A 166 1.09 16.89 -2.88
CA ALA A 166 0.65 16.67 -1.50
C ALA A 166 0.96 17.82 -0.52
N SER A 167 1.71 18.84 -0.93
CA SER A 167 2.00 20.03 -0.08
C SER A 167 0.94 21.14 -0.16
N ARG A 168 -0.14 20.95 -0.92
CA ARG A 168 -1.29 21.86 -0.89
C ARG A 168 -2.30 21.46 0.19
N VAL A 169 -1.90 21.58 1.47
CA VAL A 169 -2.87 21.88 2.52
C VAL A 169 -3.32 23.32 2.26
N PRO A 170 -4.61 23.58 1.97
CA PRO A 170 -5.07 24.98 1.87
C PRO A 170 -4.83 25.62 3.23
N GLU A 171 -4.04 26.70 3.25
CA GLU A 171 -3.94 27.58 4.42
C GLU A 171 -5.34 27.93 4.83
N LYS A 172 -5.69 27.60 6.06
CA LYS A 172 -6.94 28.05 6.67
C LYS A 172 -6.89 29.57 6.75
N GLU A 173 -7.69 30.25 5.95
CA GLU A 173 -7.99 31.65 6.22
C GLU A 173 -8.49 31.78 7.66
N PRO A 174 -8.00 32.78 8.44
CA PRO A 174 -8.47 32.99 9.79
C PRO A 174 -9.95 33.37 9.74
N VAL A 175 -10.77 32.59 10.42
CA VAL A 175 -12.18 32.95 10.67
C VAL A 175 -12.17 34.18 11.55
N THR A 176 -12.49 35.34 10.93
CA THR A 176 -12.78 36.58 11.70
C THR A 176 -14.13 36.40 12.36
N LEU A 177 -14.13 36.46 13.71
CA LEU A 177 -15.33 36.48 14.54
C LEU A 177 -16.04 37.84 14.44
#